data_829d560244db24abeb1c54faee7b1895
#
_entry.id   829d560244db24abeb1c54faee7b1895
#
_cell.length_a   1.000
_cell.length_b   1.000
_cell.length_c   1.000
_cell.angle_alpha   90.00
_cell.angle_beta   90.00
_cell.angle_gamma   90.00
#
_symmetry.space_group_name_H-M   'P 1'
#
loop_
_entity.id
_entity.type
_entity.pdbx_description
1 polymer ?
#
loop_
_entity_poly.entity_id
_entity_poly.type
_entity_poly.pdbx_seq_one_letter_code
_entity_poly.pdbx_strand_id
1 'polypeptide(L)'
;MASYRLSEQAAEDFESIYIFGLLNFGLRQADIYADGMEARIEQIATQPELYPSIEHVRSGYRLSVYRSHSIYYRLDDCGVVIVRILRSQDVGAALE
;
A
#
# COMPACT_ATOMS: atom_id res chain seq x y z
N MET A 1 -3.34 20.00 1.91
CA MET A 1 -3.86 18.64 1.93
C MET A 1 -2.96 17.74 1.11
N ALA A 2 -2.54 16.64 1.71
CA ALA A 2 -1.69 15.70 1.00
C ALA A 2 -2.51 14.95 -0.04
N SER A 3 -1.88 14.66 -1.18
CA SER A 3 -2.56 13.93 -2.23
C SER A 3 -1.79 12.66 -2.58
N TYR A 4 -2.55 11.65 -3.00
CA TYR A 4 -1.97 10.41 -3.49
C TYR A 4 -2.89 9.84 -4.56
N ARG A 5 -2.33 8.90 -5.30
CA ARG A 5 -3.17 8.11 -6.19
C ARG A 5 -2.69 6.66 -6.16
N LEU A 6 -3.57 5.76 -6.53
CA LEU A 6 -3.26 4.35 -6.65
C LEU A 6 -2.96 4.04 -8.10
N SER A 7 -1.93 3.25 -8.35
CA SER A 7 -1.75 2.69 -9.67
C SER A 7 -2.93 1.75 -9.95
N GLU A 8 -3.12 1.40 -11.20
CA GLU A 8 -4.17 0.45 -11.57
C GLU A 8 -4.00 -0.86 -10.83
N GLN A 9 -2.76 -1.35 -10.73
CA GLN A 9 -2.49 -2.60 -10.03
C GLN A 9 -2.71 -2.46 -8.52
N ALA A 10 -2.36 -1.31 -7.94
CA ALA A 10 -2.59 -1.11 -6.51
C ALA A 10 -4.09 -1.07 -6.20
N ALA A 11 -4.88 -0.47 -7.07
CA ALA A 11 -6.32 -0.45 -6.90
C ALA A 11 -6.89 -1.86 -6.94
N GLU A 12 -6.41 -2.69 -7.85
CA GLU A 12 -6.82 -4.08 -7.92
C GLU A 12 -6.36 -4.86 -6.70
N ASP A 13 -5.16 -4.59 -6.21
CA ASP A 13 -4.65 -5.22 -5.00
C ASP A 13 -5.55 -4.90 -3.81
N PHE A 14 -5.93 -3.63 -3.67
CA PHE A 14 -6.77 -3.19 -2.57
C PHE A 14 -8.13 -3.90 -2.61
N GLU A 15 -8.73 -3.97 -3.79
CA GLU A 15 -10.01 -4.64 -3.96
C GLU A 15 -9.90 -6.12 -3.62
N SER A 16 -8.85 -6.79 -4.08
CA SER A 16 -8.63 -8.21 -3.80
C SER A 16 -8.45 -8.47 -2.30
N ILE A 17 -7.73 -7.59 -1.63
CA ILE A 17 -7.52 -7.69 -0.18
C ILE A 17 -8.86 -7.55 0.54
N TYR A 18 -9.69 -6.62 0.12
CA TYR A 18 -10.98 -6.42 0.72
C TYR A 18 -11.89 -7.64 0.54
N ILE A 19 -11.93 -8.16 -0.69
CA ILE A 19 -12.76 -9.34 -1.01
C ILE A 19 -12.28 -10.55 -0.21
N PHE A 20 -10.97 -10.76 -0.12
CA PHE A 20 -10.43 -11.85 0.67
C PHE A 20 -10.86 -11.72 2.13
N GLY A 21 -10.75 -10.51 2.69
CA GLY A 21 -11.17 -10.28 4.06
C GLY A 21 -12.64 -10.53 4.26
N LEU A 22 -13.46 -10.09 3.31
CA LEU A 22 -14.90 -10.26 3.36
C LEU A 22 -15.27 -11.75 3.39
N LEU A 23 -14.65 -12.54 2.53
CA LEU A 23 -14.96 -13.96 2.42
C LEU A 23 -14.44 -14.79 3.59
N ASN A 24 -13.35 -14.36 4.21
CA ASN A 24 -12.69 -15.16 5.25
C ASN A 24 -12.99 -14.67 6.67
N PHE A 25 -13.30 -13.39 6.86
CA PHE A 25 -13.45 -12.81 8.19
C PHE A 25 -14.75 -12.03 8.38
N GLY A 26 -15.52 -11.84 7.31
CA GLY A 26 -16.80 -11.13 7.38
C GLY A 26 -16.67 -9.64 7.13
N LEU A 27 -17.83 -9.00 6.94
CA LEU A 27 -17.90 -7.60 6.52
C LEU A 27 -17.25 -6.66 7.52
N ARG A 28 -17.51 -6.86 8.80
CA ARG A 28 -16.99 -5.95 9.82
C ARG A 28 -15.46 -5.92 9.83
N GLN A 29 -14.84 -7.10 9.81
CA GLN A 29 -13.39 -7.18 9.82
C GLN A 29 -12.79 -6.66 8.52
N ALA A 30 -13.43 -6.93 7.39
CA ALA A 30 -12.97 -6.43 6.12
C ALA A 30 -12.98 -4.90 6.10
N ASP A 31 -14.04 -4.28 6.62
CA ASP A 31 -14.16 -2.83 6.68
C ASP A 31 -13.10 -2.23 7.59
N ILE A 32 -12.87 -2.83 8.76
CA ILE A 32 -11.86 -2.34 9.70
C ILE A 32 -10.48 -2.38 9.05
N TYR A 33 -10.17 -3.46 8.36
CA TYR A 33 -8.86 -3.61 7.73
C TYR A 33 -8.68 -2.59 6.60
N ALA A 34 -9.71 -2.43 5.77
CA ALA A 34 -9.66 -1.50 4.66
C ALA A 34 -9.53 -0.05 5.14
N ASP A 35 -10.29 0.31 6.17
CA ASP A 35 -10.24 1.65 6.73
C ASP A 35 -8.86 1.95 7.32
N GLY A 36 -8.26 0.97 8.01
CA GLY A 36 -6.93 1.13 8.57
C GLY A 36 -5.86 1.28 7.50
N MET A 37 -5.98 0.50 6.43
CA MET A 37 -5.04 0.59 5.32
C MET A 37 -5.16 1.94 4.62
N GLU A 38 -6.38 2.41 4.40
CA GLU A 38 -6.60 3.73 3.80
C GLU A 38 -6.02 4.83 4.66
N ALA A 39 -6.19 4.74 5.97
CA ALA A 39 -5.61 5.72 6.89
C ALA A 39 -4.07 5.72 6.80
N ARG A 40 -3.46 4.54 6.66
CA ARG A 40 -2.02 4.44 6.49
C ARG A 40 -1.58 5.08 5.19
N ILE A 41 -2.32 4.87 4.10
CA ILE A 41 -2.01 5.50 2.82
C ILE A 41 -2.08 7.02 2.93
N GLU A 42 -3.06 7.54 3.63
CA GLU A 42 -3.15 8.98 3.85
C GLU A 42 -1.98 9.50 4.68
N GLN A 43 -1.53 8.74 5.66
CA GLN A 43 -0.35 9.11 6.43
C GLN A 43 0.90 9.11 5.55
N ILE A 44 1.03 8.13 4.66
CA ILE A 44 2.12 8.10 3.69
C ILE A 44 2.11 9.36 2.83
N ALA A 45 0.94 9.76 2.36
CA ALA A 45 0.80 10.95 1.52
C ALA A 45 1.21 12.21 2.27
N THR A 46 0.92 12.25 3.58
CA THR A 46 1.26 13.42 4.41
C THR A 46 2.75 13.47 4.74
N GLN A 47 3.35 12.31 5.01
CA GLN A 47 4.75 12.22 5.43
C GLN A 47 5.46 11.09 4.68
N PRO A 48 5.66 11.25 3.38
CA PRO A 48 6.18 10.14 2.57
C PRO A 48 7.59 9.71 2.94
N GLU A 49 8.37 10.55 3.58
CA GLU A 49 9.74 10.23 3.96
C GLU A 49 9.85 9.53 5.31
N LEU A 50 8.72 9.35 5.99
CA LEU A 50 8.70 8.69 7.29
C LEU A 50 9.07 7.22 7.20
N TYR A 51 8.76 6.57 6.08
CA TYR A 51 8.93 5.15 5.91
C TYR A 51 10.21 4.82 5.14
N PRO A 52 10.80 3.63 5.37
CA PRO A 52 12.13 3.32 4.82
C PRO A 52 12.17 3.26 3.31
N SER A 53 13.31 3.69 2.78
CA SER A 53 13.62 3.55 1.38
C SER A 53 14.03 2.11 1.08
N ILE A 54 13.65 1.60 -0.09
CA ILE A 54 14.06 0.28 -0.56
C ILE A 54 14.85 0.41 -1.86
N GLU A 55 15.77 1.36 -1.90
CA GLU A 55 16.63 1.59 -3.08
C GLU A 55 17.33 0.33 -3.55
N HIS A 56 17.69 -0.54 -2.59
CA HIS A 56 18.37 -1.79 -2.92
C HIS A 56 17.48 -2.77 -3.69
N VAL A 57 16.17 -2.58 -3.61
CA VAL A 57 15.20 -3.40 -4.36
C VAL A 57 14.80 -2.68 -5.65
N ARG A 58 14.43 -1.40 -5.53
CA ARG A 58 14.07 -0.60 -6.68
C ARG A 58 14.28 0.88 -6.36
N SER A 59 14.97 1.55 -7.27
CA SER A 59 15.33 2.96 -7.08
C SER A 59 14.09 3.84 -6.94
N GLY A 60 14.12 4.71 -5.93
CA GLY A 60 13.04 5.66 -5.68
C GLY A 60 11.85 5.12 -4.92
N TYR A 61 11.84 3.83 -4.61
CA TYR A 61 10.72 3.22 -3.93
C TYR A 61 10.90 3.22 -2.42
N ARG A 62 9.76 3.30 -1.72
CA ARG A 62 9.68 3.19 -0.27
C ARG A 62 8.62 2.17 0.10
N LEU A 63 8.64 1.74 1.35
CA LEU A 63 7.81 0.64 1.82
C LEU A 63 7.22 0.99 3.18
N SER A 64 5.91 0.84 3.32
CA SER A 64 5.24 0.91 4.61
C SER A 64 4.51 -0.40 4.85
N VAL A 65 4.84 -1.07 5.95
CA VAL A 65 4.18 -2.32 6.30
C VAL A 65 2.94 -2.00 7.14
N TYR A 66 1.79 -2.45 6.68
CA TYR A 66 0.55 -2.37 7.43
C TYR A 66 0.05 -3.77 7.70
N ARG A 67 0.21 -4.23 8.93
CA ARG A 67 -0.17 -5.58 9.36
C ARG A 67 0.45 -6.62 8.43
N SER A 68 -0.37 -7.38 7.72
CA SER A 68 0.11 -8.47 6.85
C SER A 68 0.50 -8.02 5.46
N HIS A 69 0.38 -6.73 5.16
CA HIS A 69 0.60 -6.24 3.80
C HIS A 69 1.67 -5.17 3.76
N SER A 70 2.36 -5.13 2.63
CA SER A 70 3.40 -4.13 2.35
C SER A 70 2.87 -3.17 1.30
N ILE A 71 2.94 -1.89 1.60
CA ILE A 71 2.49 -0.83 0.69
C ILE A 71 3.75 -0.25 0.04
N TYR A 72 3.88 -0.48 -1.26
CA TYR A 72 5.03 0.01 -2.03
C TYR A 72 4.63 1.30 -2.72
N TYR A 73 5.43 2.34 -2.55
CA TYR A 73 5.09 3.63 -3.12
C TYR A 73 6.34 4.39 -3.55
N ARG A 74 6.11 5.40 -4.36
CA ARG A 74 7.15 6.33 -4.80
C ARG A 74 6.53 7.73 -4.92
N LEU A 75 7.38 8.71 -5.09
CA LEU A 75 6.95 10.09 -5.31
C LEU A 75 7.12 10.43 -6.78
N ASP A 76 6.19 11.20 -7.32
CA ASP A 76 6.35 11.80 -8.64
C ASP A 76 5.96 13.27 -8.54
N ASP A 77 5.83 13.95 -9.68
CA ASP A 77 5.56 15.38 -9.70
C ASP A 77 4.22 15.75 -9.07
N CYS A 78 3.29 14.80 -9.03
CA CYS A 78 1.94 15.04 -8.51
C CYS A 78 1.77 14.56 -7.08
N GLY A 79 2.79 13.97 -6.47
CA GLY A 79 2.73 13.48 -5.10
C GLY A 79 3.03 12.00 -4.98
N VAL A 80 2.35 11.35 -4.05
CA VAL A 80 2.59 9.93 -3.77
C VAL A 80 1.82 9.05 -4.73
N VAL A 81 2.48 8.04 -5.27
CA VAL A 81 1.85 6.99 -6.07
C VAL A 81 2.01 5.69 -5.30
N ILE A 82 0.88 5.07 -4.95
CA ILE A 82 0.90 3.74 -4.36
C ILE A 82 1.00 2.76 -5.53
N VAL A 83 2.11 2.02 -5.59
CA VAL A 83 2.43 1.20 -6.74
C VAL A 83 1.85 -0.21 -6.61
N ARG A 84 2.02 -0.82 -5.46
CA ARG A 84 1.48 -2.15 -5.17
C ARG A 84 1.15 -2.27 -3.69
N ILE A 85 0.21 -3.15 -3.36
CA ILE A 85 -0.11 -3.53 -1.98
C ILE A 85 -0.11 -5.05 -1.95
N LEU A 86 0.90 -5.65 -1.32
CA LEU A 86 1.15 -7.08 -1.41
C LEU A 86 1.39 -7.67 -0.03
N ARG A 87 1.22 -8.98 0.10
CA ARG A 87 1.57 -9.65 1.35
C ARG A 87 3.06 -9.48 1.59
N SER A 88 3.42 -9.32 2.86
CA SER A 88 4.78 -8.93 3.23
C SER A 88 5.86 -9.87 2.72
N GLN A 89 5.56 -11.16 2.61
CA GLN A 89 6.57 -12.14 2.18
C GLN A 89 6.82 -12.14 0.68
N ASP A 90 6.11 -11.31 -0.09
CA ASP A 90 6.21 -11.30 -1.55
C ASP A 90 7.10 -10.17 -2.08
N VAL A 91 7.91 -9.56 -1.23
CA VAL A 91 8.67 -8.34 -1.57
C VAL A 91 9.50 -8.49 -2.84
N GLY A 92 10.29 -9.55 -2.94
CA GLY A 92 11.19 -9.73 -4.08
C GLY A 92 10.46 -9.93 -5.39
N ALA A 93 9.45 -10.81 -5.39
CA ALA A 93 8.69 -11.14 -6.59
C ALA A 93 7.85 -9.97 -7.07
N ALA A 94 7.39 -9.14 -6.15
CA ALA A 94 6.43 -8.09 -6.45
C ALA A 94 6.96 -7.00 -7.37
N LEU A 95 8.25 -6.75 -7.33
CA LEU A 95 8.85 -5.60 -8.01
C LEU A 95 9.74 -5.99 -9.19
N GLU A 96 9.75 -7.25 -9.54
CA GLU A 96 10.51 -7.71 -10.71
C GLU A 96 9.83 -7.37 -12.02
#